data_5624f58f3bc76ece08aa9e5003ee8119
#
_entry.id   5624f58f3bc76ece08aa9e5003ee8119
#
_cell.length_a   1.000
_cell.length_b   1.000
_cell.length_c   1.000
_cell.angle_alpha   90.00
_cell.angle_beta   90.00
_cell.angle_gamma   90.00
#
_symmetry.space_group_name_H-M   'P 1'
#
loop_
_entity.id
_entity.type
_entity.pdbx_description
1 polymer ?
#
loop_
_entity_poly.entity_id
_entity_poly.type
_entity_poly.pdbx_seq_one_letter_code
_entity_poly.pdbx_strand_id
1 'polypeptide(L)'
;MRRVYRRNCACPGTWLDSVQKALPDYQEFLRQAAAFERLGLNSRERRSGFSTFAPHVLAQKAGKAKFPAIWGKQKEIVAGMSHRKCVYCEVPINARRAAHVEHFKPKALFPSLAYEWTNYFLGCPGCNGAKGDKWPKRGGYVRPDKGDPSRHFVFSEDGSMKAVKPNSSAARTVEDFDLNRTWLADRRKHNVEKMLNILNAAVGLCRKGHEDLAKHLARTLLDNIDTPEAEYSATLTQCFWRVWKCACPGLRV
;
A
#
# COMPACT_ATOMS: atom_id res chain seq x y z
N MET A 1 -6.73 0.33 -3.30
CA MET A 1 -5.87 1.10 -2.36
C MET A 1 -6.69 2.23 -1.78
N ARG A 2 -6.99 2.17 -0.50
CA ARG A 2 -7.69 3.21 0.26
C ARG A 2 -6.71 4.16 0.94
N ARG A 3 -7.18 5.36 1.26
CA ARG A 3 -6.39 6.36 1.99
C ARG A 3 -6.08 5.87 3.41
N VAL A 4 -4.82 6.01 3.78
CA VAL A 4 -4.33 5.79 5.15
C VAL A 4 -4.39 7.11 5.91
N TYR A 5 -5.02 7.11 7.07
CA TYR A 5 -5.15 8.30 7.91
C TYR A 5 -4.10 8.29 9.01
N ARG A 6 -3.09 9.14 8.88
CA ARG A 6 -2.06 9.32 9.92
C ARG A 6 -2.52 10.14 11.12
N ARG A 7 -3.68 10.80 11.03
CA ARG A 7 -4.18 11.66 12.10
C ARG A 7 -4.38 10.93 13.42
N ASN A 8 -4.71 9.65 13.37
CA ASN A 8 -4.93 8.81 14.55
C ASN A 8 -3.67 8.09 15.04
N CYS A 9 -2.54 8.30 14.39
CA CYS A 9 -1.26 7.66 14.69
C CYS A 9 -0.15 8.70 14.62
N ALA A 10 -0.15 9.62 15.58
CA ALA A 10 0.98 10.49 15.81
C ALA A 10 2.26 9.66 16.00
N CYS A 11 3.41 10.24 15.67
CA CYS A 11 4.68 9.60 15.97
C CYS A 11 4.73 9.30 17.47
N PRO A 12 4.83 8.02 17.88
CA PRO A 12 4.86 7.69 19.30
C PRO A 12 6.07 8.31 19.99
N GLY A 13 5.90 8.80 21.21
CA GLY A 13 7.03 9.29 22.02
C GLY A 13 8.11 8.21 22.18
N THR A 14 7.71 6.97 22.41
CA THR A 14 8.61 5.79 22.44
C THR A 14 9.39 5.57 21.14
N TRP A 15 8.87 6.04 20.01
CA TRP A 15 9.59 6.00 18.74
C TRP A 15 10.75 7.00 18.73
N LEU A 16 10.50 8.24 19.17
CA LEU A 16 11.54 9.27 19.26
C LEU A 16 12.67 8.83 20.19
N ASP A 17 12.36 8.26 21.34
CA ASP A 17 13.34 7.68 22.26
C ASP A 17 14.15 6.55 21.59
N SER A 18 13.49 5.70 20.83
CA SER A 18 14.15 4.60 20.10
C SER A 18 15.08 5.11 19.01
N VAL A 19 14.67 6.17 18.30
CA VAL A 19 15.50 6.84 17.28
C VAL A 19 16.68 7.50 17.93
N GLN A 20 16.49 8.22 19.03
CA GLN A 20 17.56 8.91 19.76
C GLN A 20 18.63 7.94 20.26
N LYS A 21 18.22 6.77 20.78
CA LYS A 21 19.16 5.71 21.18
C LYS A 21 19.92 5.08 20.01
N ALA A 22 19.29 5.01 18.83
CA ALA A 22 19.90 4.48 17.61
C ALA A 22 20.70 5.54 16.83
N LEU A 23 20.61 6.81 17.22
CA LEU A 23 21.15 7.94 16.47
C LEU A 23 22.67 7.89 16.26
N PRO A 24 23.49 7.51 17.25
CA PRO A 24 24.94 7.42 17.06
C PRO A 24 25.32 6.42 15.96
N ASP A 25 24.75 5.21 15.99
CA ASP A 25 24.98 4.17 14.98
C ASP A 25 24.46 4.61 13.61
N TYR A 26 23.33 5.32 13.59
CA TYR A 26 22.73 5.84 12.38
C TYR A 26 23.54 6.98 11.75
N GLN A 27 24.07 7.89 12.56
CA GLN A 27 24.95 8.96 12.08
C GLN A 27 26.25 8.40 11.50
N GLU A 28 26.84 7.40 12.17
CA GLU A 28 28.02 6.70 11.66
C GLU A 28 27.71 6.00 10.34
N PHE A 29 26.56 5.33 10.26
CA PHE A 29 26.09 4.73 9.02
C PHE A 29 25.94 5.76 7.88
N LEU A 30 25.31 6.91 8.14
CA LEU A 30 25.16 7.97 7.15
C LEU A 30 26.50 8.56 6.70
N ARG A 31 27.43 8.71 7.61
CA ARG A 31 28.80 9.17 7.31
C ARG A 31 29.53 8.20 6.38
N GLN A 32 29.42 6.90 6.66
CA GLN A 32 29.97 5.86 5.81
C GLN A 32 29.30 5.80 4.44
N ALA A 33 27.95 5.90 4.40
CA ALA A 33 27.19 5.93 3.16
C ALA A 33 27.61 7.10 2.25
N ALA A 34 27.76 8.30 2.83
CA ALA A 34 28.25 9.48 2.10
C ALA A 34 29.69 9.33 1.59
N ALA A 35 30.55 8.63 2.34
CA ALA A 35 31.91 8.32 1.90
C ALA A 35 31.90 7.39 0.68
N PHE A 36 31.02 6.40 0.64
CA PHE A 36 30.84 5.50 -0.52
C PHE A 36 30.25 6.22 -1.75
N GLU A 37 29.35 7.19 -1.56
CA GLU A 37 28.84 8.00 -2.68
C GLU A 37 29.92 8.84 -3.34
N ARG A 38 30.90 9.32 -2.57
CA ARG A 38 32.07 10.08 -3.09
C ARG A 38 33.04 9.24 -3.90
N LEU A 39 33.02 7.90 -3.78
CA LEU A 39 33.84 7.00 -4.58
C LEU A 39 33.39 6.89 -6.04
N GLY A 40 32.43 7.68 -6.49
CA GLY A 40 32.16 7.92 -7.92
C GLY A 40 31.61 6.72 -8.70
N LEU A 41 30.99 5.74 -8.02
CA LEU A 41 30.32 4.63 -8.69
C LEU A 41 29.28 5.16 -9.66
N ASN A 42 29.47 4.89 -10.96
CA ASN A 42 28.60 5.39 -12.00
C ASN A 42 27.20 4.76 -11.94
N SER A 43 26.25 5.38 -12.64
CA SER A 43 24.84 4.97 -12.63
C SER A 43 24.60 3.57 -13.21
N ARG A 44 25.58 2.96 -13.91
CA ARG A 44 25.50 1.63 -14.51
C ARG A 44 25.90 0.56 -13.50
N GLU A 45 26.91 0.81 -12.69
CA GLU A 45 27.33 -0.01 -11.56
C GLU A 45 26.27 -0.02 -10.47
N ARG A 46 25.54 1.10 -10.29
CA ARG A 46 24.35 1.16 -9.45
C ARG A 46 23.16 0.32 -9.95
N ARG A 47 23.08 -0.02 -11.25
CA ARG A 47 21.95 -0.77 -11.83
C ARG A 47 22.16 -2.29 -11.82
N SER A 48 23.36 -2.77 -12.00
CA SER A 48 23.64 -4.20 -12.15
C SER A 48 23.85 -4.93 -10.83
N GLY A 49 24.02 -4.19 -9.72
CA GLY A 49 24.35 -4.76 -8.43
C GLY A 49 23.66 -4.07 -7.25
N PHE A 50 22.46 -3.50 -7.43
CA PHE A 50 21.83 -2.63 -6.44
C PHE A 50 21.64 -3.28 -5.06
N SER A 51 21.42 -4.58 -4.99
CA SER A 51 21.37 -5.31 -3.73
C SER A 51 22.75 -5.53 -3.10
N THR A 52 23.82 -5.49 -3.93
CA THR A 52 25.18 -5.78 -3.50
C THR A 52 25.98 -4.51 -3.17
N PHE A 53 25.60 -3.35 -3.70
CA PHE A 53 26.35 -2.10 -3.61
C PHE A 53 25.65 -0.98 -2.84
N ALA A 54 24.49 -1.23 -2.25
CA ALA A 54 23.91 -0.25 -1.34
C ALA A 54 24.87 -0.03 -0.15
N PRO A 55 25.19 1.22 0.22
CA PRO A 55 26.18 1.51 1.25
C PRO A 55 25.96 0.76 2.57
N HIS A 56 24.70 0.54 2.95
CA HIS A 56 24.36 -0.21 4.17
C HIS A 56 24.70 -1.70 4.08
N VAL A 57 24.61 -2.33 2.88
CA VAL A 57 24.95 -3.74 2.67
C VAL A 57 26.47 -3.92 2.79
N LEU A 58 27.22 -2.97 2.25
CA LEU A 58 28.69 -2.96 2.36
C LEU A 58 29.13 -2.70 3.81
N ALA A 59 28.47 -1.77 4.52
CA ALA A 59 28.73 -1.52 5.94
C ALA A 59 28.37 -2.75 6.81
N GLN A 60 27.28 -3.44 6.53
CA GLN A 60 26.94 -4.70 7.21
C GLN A 60 27.92 -5.82 6.94
N LYS A 61 28.34 -6.01 5.67
CA LYS A 61 29.36 -7.02 5.29
C LYS A 61 30.73 -6.72 5.89
N ALA A 62 31.07 -5.44 6.05
CA ALA A 62 32.33 -5.01 6.66
C ALA A 62 32.33 -5.09 8.20
N GLY A 63 31.24 -5.53 8.83
CA GLY A 63 31.10 -5.55 10.28
C GLY A 63 31.12 -4.18 10.96
N LYS A 64 31.01 -3.11 10.19
CA LYS A 64 31.11 -1.70 10.63
C LYS A 64 29.71 -1.11 10.78
N ALA A 65 29.28 -0.87 11.97
CA ALA A 65 27.99 -0.32 12.39
C ALA A 65 26.75 -1.21 12.14
N LYS A 66 26.13 -1.63 13.21
CA LYS A 66 24.79 -2.24 13.19
C LYS A 66 23.79 -1.11 12.99
N PHE A 67 23.13 -1.11 11.83
CA PHE A 67 21.98 -0.25 11.57
C PHE A 67 20.76 -0.83 12.30
N PRO A 68 20.36 -0.31 13.48
CA PRO A 68 19.32 -0.96 14.28
C PRO A 68 17.96 -0.96 13.58
N ALA A 69 17.37 -2.14 13.42
CA ALA A 69 16.06 -2.32 12.78
C ALA A 69 14.91 -2.04 13.77
N ILE A 70 14.88 -0.83 14.35
CA ILE A 70 13.92 -0.45 15.40
C ILE A 70 12.47 -0.33 14.90
N TRP A 71 12.24 -0.13 13.59
CA TRP A 71 10.91 -0.01 12.99
C TRP A 71 10.03 -1.25 13.19
N GLY A 72 10.63 -2.42 13.32
CA GLY A 72 9.90 -3.67 13.56
C GLY A 72 9.06 -3.66 14.84
N LYS A 73 9.47 -2.87 15.83
CA LYS A 73 8.73 -2.70 17.10
C LYS A 73 7.44 -1.89 16.92
N GLN A 74 7.30 -1.17 15.81
CA GLN A 74 6.18 -0.28 15.54
C GLN A 74 5.06 -0.94 14.72
N LYS A 75 5.13 -2.25 14.48
CA LYS A 75 4.18 -2.98 13.62
C LYS A 75 2.72 -2.76 14.01
N GLU A 76 2.40 -2.81 15.30
CA GLU A 76 1.02 -2.68 15.77
C GLU A 76 0.47 -1.27 15.51
N ILE A 77 1.27 -0.24 15.72
CA ILE A 77 0.86 1.14 15.49
C ILE A 77 0.69 1.39 13.99
N VAL A 78 1.65 0.92 13.18
CA VAL A 78 1.56 1.03 11.72
C VAL A 78 0.38 0.21 11.18
N ALA A 79 0.07 -0.94 11.78
CA ALA A 79 -1.10 -1.74 11.43
C ALA A 79 -2.43 -1.01 11.73
N GLY A 80 -2.50 -0.28 12.84
CA GLY A 80 -3.66 0.55 13.18
C GLY A 80 -3.98 1.63 12.14
N MET A 81 -2.95 2.21 11.48
CA MET A 81 -3.13 3.23 10.44
C MET A 81 -3.90 2.74 9.21
N SER A 82 -3.87 1.45 8.93
CA SER A 82 -4.49 0.83 7.74
C SER A 82 -5.53 -0.24 8.10
N HIS A 83 -6.07 -0.20 9.33
CA HIS A 83 -7.05 -1.19 9.82
C HIS A 83 -6.55 -2.63 9.58
N ARG A 84 -5.28 -2.89 9.88
CA ARG A 84 -4.60 -4.18 9.69
C ARG A 84 -4.63 -4.72 8.25
N LYS A 85 -4.78 -3.85 7.26
CA LYS A 85 -4.72 -4.23 5.84
C LYS A 85 -3.41 -3.76 5.21
N CYS A 86 -2.93 -4.51 4.24
CA CYS A 86 -1.85 -4.05 3.36
C CYS A 86 -2.28 -2.76 2.66
N VAL A 87 -1.51 -1.68 2.78
CA VAL A 87 -1.86 -0.38 2.20
C VAL A 87 -1.91 -0.39 0.67
N TYR A 88 -1.31 -1.39 0.03
CA TYR A 88 -1.24 -1.50 -1.43
C TYR A 88 -2.34 -2.37 -2.01
N CYS A 89 -2.52 -3.58 -1.48
CA CYS A 89 -3.47 -4.55 -2.04
C CYS A 89 -4.77 -4.72 -1.24
N GLU A 90 -4.89 -4.10 -0.07
CA GLU A 90 -6.05 -4.15 0.84
C GLU A 90 -6.38 -5.53 1.44
N VAL A 91 -5.47 -6.51 1.29
CA VAL A 91 -5.62 -7.82 1.94
C VAL A 91 -5.43 -7.65 3.45
N PRO A 92 -6.34 -8.18 4.29
CA PRO A 92 -6.16 -8.21 5.73
C PRO A 92 -4.92 -9.00 6.14
N ILE A 93 -4.19 -8.49 7.12
CA ILE A 93 -2.99 -9.11 7.67
C ILE A 93 -3.28 -9.52 9.11
N ASN A 94 -3.82 -10.73 9.28
CA ASN A 94 -4.29 -11.21 10.58
C ASN A 94 -3.15 -11.71 11.46
N ALA A 95 -2.08 -12.21 10.87
CA ALA A 95 -0.92 -12.72 11.62
C ALA A 95 0.14 -11.63 11.77
N ARG A 96 0.52 -11.31 13.01
CA ARG A 96 1.59 -10.34 13.31
C ARG A 96 2.91 -10.67 12.58
N ARG A 97 3.21 -11.96 12.40
CA ARG A 97 4.42 -12.42 11.67
C ARG A 97 4.38 -12.07 10.18
N ALA A 98 3.18 -12.03 9.58
CA ALA A 98 2.99 -11.69 8.16
C ALA A 98 2.96 -10.16 7.92
N ALA A 99 2.97 -9.34 8.96
CA ALA A 99 2.99 -7.90 8.85
C ALA A 99 4.43 -7.39 8.68
N HIS A 100 4.65 -6.60 7.67
CA HIS A 100 5.93 -5.91 7.46
C HIS A 100 5.75 -4.40 7.66
N VAL A 101 6.68 -3.76 8.38
CA VAL A 101 6.84 -2.31 8.32
C VAL A 101 7.59 -2.03 7.03
N GLU A 102 6.86 -1.49 6.07
CA GLU A 102 7.33 -1.16 4.73
C GLU A 102 7.90 0.26 4.72
N HIS A 103 9.07 0.43 4.14
CA HIS A 103 9.64 1.75 3.85
C HIS A 103 9.18 2.21 2.46
N PHE A 104 8.26 3.16 2.39
CA PHE A 104 7.72 3.67 1.12
C PHE A 104 8.83 4.07 0.16
N LYS A 105 9.77 4.90 0.60
CA LYS A 105 11.06 5.09 -0.05
C LYS A 105 12.03 4.07 0.54
N PRO A 106 12.56 3.15 -0.27
CA PRO A 106 13.42 2.07 0.21
C PRO A 106 14.63 2.61 0.97
N LYS A 107 14.86 2.10 2.18
CA LYS A 107 16.00 2.53 3.01
C LYS A 107 17.36 2.27 2.34
N ALA A 108 17.42 1.31 1.42
CA ALA A 108 18.60 1.02 0.63
C ALA A 108 18.99 2.18 -0.29
N LEU A 109 18.01 2.90 -0.82
CA LEU A 109 18.19 4.03 -1.73
C LEU A 109 18.12 5.39 -1.01
N PHE A 110 17.39 5.43 0.11
CA PHE A 110 17.12 6.64 0.89
C PHE A 110 17.43 6.37 2.37
N PRO A 111 18.70 6.11 2.71
CA PRO A 111 19.09 5.77 4.08
C PRO A 111 18.72 6.86 5.09
N SER A 112 18.76 8.13 4.71
CA SER A 112 18.34 9.27 5.55
C SER A 112 16.86 9.22 5.94
N LEU A 113 16.03 8.42 5.26
CA LEU A 113 14.61 8.24 5.56
C LEU A 113 14.30 6.92 6.27
N ALA A 114 15.33 6.16 6.67
CA ALA A 114 15.12 4.86 7.31
C ALA A 114 14.40 4.97 8.65
N TYR A 115 14.59 6.06 9.38
CA TYR A 115 13.90 6.35 10.65
C TYR A 115 12.83 7.42 10.55
N GLU A 116 12.48 7.83 9.32
CA GLU A 116 11.41 8.80 9.12
C GLU A 116 10.04 8.13 9.31
N TRP A 117 9.30 8.55 10.34
CA TRP A 117 7.99 7.99 10.67
C TRP A 117 7.00 8.04 9.51
N THR A 118 7.01 9.13 8.75
CA THR A 118 6.13 9.31 7.60
C THR A 118 6.47 8.38 6.43
N ASN A 119 7.61 7.68 6.48
CA ASN A 119 8.04 6.71 5.48
C ASN A 119 7.54 5.28 5.74
N TYR A 120 6.85 5.03 6.87
CA TYR A 120 6.38 3.70 7.24
C TYR A 120 4.93 3.44 6.85
N PHE A 121 4.69 2.23 6.33
CA PHE A 121 3.37 1.70 6.04
C PHE A 121 3.30 0.21 6.39
N LEU A 122 2.08 -0.32 6.51
CA LEU A 122 1.87 -1.75 6.65
C LEU A 122 1.87 -2.41 5.27
N GLY A 123 2.82 -3.28 5.00
CA GLY A 123 2.89 -4.10 3.79
C GLY A 123 2.69 -5.59 4.09
N CYS A 124 2.02 -6.32 3.19
CA CYS A 124 2.06 -7.77 3.21
C CYS A 124 3.36 -8.28 2.57
N PRO A 125 3.78 -9.54 2.86
CA PRO A 125 5.00 -10.11 2.29
C PRO A 125 5.04 -10.05 0.76
N GLY A 126 3.91 -10.30 0.09
CA GLY A 126 3.84 -10.27 -1.38
C GLY A 126 4.12 -8.89 -1.96
N CYS A 127 3.42 -7.85 -1.49
CA CYS A 127 3.64 -6.49 -2.00
C CYS A 127 5.00 -5.92 -1.59
N ASN A 128 5.42 -6.15 -0.33
CA ASN A 128 6.72 -5.69 0.15
C ASN A 128 7.87 -6.41 -0.58
N GLY A 129 7.74 -7.72 -0.81
CA GLY A 129 8.73 -8.50 -1.55
C GLY A 129 8.81 -8.11 -3.02
N ALA A 130 7.67 -7.94 -3.70
CA ALA A 130 7.63 -7.54 -5.11
C ALA A 130 8.26 -6.15 -5.34
N LYS A 131 7.97 -5.18 -4.46
CA LYS A 131 8.60 -3.87 -4.50
C LYS A 131 10.10 -3.95 -4.18
N GLY A 132 10.47 -4.64 -3.10
CA GLY A 132 11.86 -4.69 -2.63
C GLY A 132 12.46 -3.28 -2.53
N ASP A 133 13.65 -3.10 -3.11
CA ASP A 133 14.35 -1.81 -3.13
C ASP A 133 14.06 -0.99 -4.41
N LYS A 134 13.06 -1.36 -5.20
CA LYS A 134 12.68 -0.62 -6.40
C LYS A 134 12.22 0.79 -6.06
N TRP A 135 12.67 1.75 -6.84
CA TRP A 135 12.20 3.13 -6.81
C TRP A 135 12.30 3.76 -8.20
N PRO A 136 11.18 4.24 -8.77
CA PRO A 136 11.19 4.84 -10.11
C PRO A 136 12.05 6.10 -10.15
N LYS A 137 12.80 6.28 -11.25
CA LYS A 137 13.66 7.46 -11.45
C LYS A 137 12.87 8.78 -11.41
N ARG A 138 11.63 8.77 -11.86
CA ARG A 138 10.74 9.94 -11.88
C ARG A 138 9.37 9.59 -11.30
N GLY A 139 8.79 10.49 -10.55
CA GLY A 139 7.41 10.46 -10.08
C GLY A 139 7.07 9.48 -8.96
N GLY A 140 7.95 8.55 -8.60
CA GLY A 140 7.71 7.59 -7.51
C GLY A 140 6.46 6.72 -7.69
N TYR A 141 5.88 6.26 -6.58
CA TYR A 141 4.65 5.48 -6.50
C TYR A 141 3.46 6.32 -5.99
N VAL A 142 2.25 5.80 -6.13
CA VAL A 142 1.07 6.40 -5.48
C VAL A 142 1.22 6.25 -3.96
N ARG A 143 1.18 7.37 -3.28
CA ARG A 143 1.38 7.41 -1.84
C ARG A 143 0.06 7.16 -1.09
N PRO A 144 0.00 6.15 -0.18
CA PRO A 144 -1.25 5.73 0.46
C PRO A 144 -1.88 6.79 1.39
N ASP A 145 -1.10 7.73 1.91
CA ASP A 145 -1.54 8.78 2.85
C ASP A 145 -1.77 10.15 2.19
N LYS A 146 -1.73 10.24 0.87
CA LYS A 146 -1.92 11.49 0.14
C LYS A 146 -3.16 11.46 -0.76
N GLY A 147 -4.04 12.44 -0.58
CA GLY A 147 -5.26 12.55 -1.36
C GLY A 147 -6.18 11.33 -1.22
N ASP A 148 -6.80 10.93 -2.31
CA ASP A 148 -7.54 9.67 -2.43
C ASP A 148 -6.81 8.74 -3.42
N PRO A 149 -6.04 7.77 -2.93
CA PRO A 149 -5.26 6.88 -3.78
C PRO A 149 -6.11 6.05 -4.74
N SER A 150 -7.38 5.74 -4.39
CA SER A 150 -8.26 4.91 -5.23
C SER A 150 -8.56 5.54 -6.58
N ARG A 151 -8.56 6.88 -6.67
CA ARG A 151 -8.81 7.63 -7.91
C ARG A 151 -7.75 7.46 -8.98
N HIS A 152 -6.60 6.92 -8.63
CA HIS A 152 -5.52 6.65 -9.58
C HIS A 152 -5.67 5.31 -10.29
N PHE A 153 -6.66 4.48 -9.89
CA PHE A 153 -6.81 3.11 -10.36
C PHE A 153 -8.23 2.83 -10.86
N VAL A 154 -8.33 1.95 -11.86
CA VAL A 154 -9.57 1.33 -12.32
C VAL A 154 -9.51 -0.14 -11.96
N PHE A 155 -10.58 -0.63 -11.35
CA PHE A 155 -10.74 -2.04 -11.00
C PHE A 155 -11.75 -2.70 -11.95
N SER A 156 -11.41 -3.87 -12.43
CA SER A 156 -12.24 -4.67 -13.31
C SER A 156 -12.91 -5.83 -12.55
N GLU A 157 -13.99 -6.37 -13.10
CA GLU A 157 -14.73 -7.47 -12.49
C GLU A 157 -13.94 -8.79 -12.47
N ASP A 158 -12.97 -8.94 -13.39
CA ASP A 158 -12.01 -10.03 -13.41
C ASP A 158 -10.96 -9.95 -12.28
N GLY A 159 -11.07 -8.97 -11.41
CA GLY A 159 -10.15 -8.70 -10.31
C GLY A 159 -8.88 -7.98 -10.72
N SER A 160 -8.70 -7.63 -11.98
CA SER A 160 -7.53 -6.84 -12.41
C SER A 160 -7.63 -5.39 -11.99
N MET A 161 -6.47 -4.76 -11.87
CA MET A 161 -6.32 -3.37 -11.48
C MET A 161 -5.41 -2.66 -12.49
N LYS A 162 -5.85 -1.52 -13.01
CA LYS A 162 -5.11 -0.72 -13.99
C LYS A 162 -4.98 0.72 -13.50
N ALA A 163 -3.93 1.40 -13.94
CA ALA A 163 -3.80 2.83 -13.73
C ALA A 163 -4.78 3.60 -14.63
N VAL A 164 -5.40 4.67 -14.09
CA VAL A 164 -6.24 5.59 -14.89
C VAL A 164 -5.41 6.25 -16.00
N LYS A 165 -4.15 6.61 -15.70
CA LYS A 165 -3.22 7.19 -16.68
C LYS A 165 -2.05 6.22 -16.92
N PRO A 166 -1.77 5.81 -18.17
CA PRO A 166 -0.60 5.02 -18.50
C PRO A 166 0.69 5.80 -18.17
N ASN A 167 1.79 5.08 -17.96
CA ASN A 167 3.11 5.64 -17.64
C ASN A 167 3.15 6.58 -16.41
N SER A 168 2.17 6.45 -15.53
CA SER A 168 2.04 7.24 -14.30
C SER A 168 2.66 6.54 -13.09
N SER A 169 2.71 7.23 -11.95
CA SER A 169 3.05 6.62 -10.66
C SER A 169 2.12 5.45 -10.32
N ALA A 170 0.85 5.51 -10.76
CA ALA A 170 -0.10 4.43 -10.55
C ALA A 170 0.26 3.18 -11.39
N ALA A 171 0.63 3.34 -12.66
CA ALA A 171 1.05 2.22 -13.50
C ALA A 171 2.26 1.51 -12.87
N ARG A 172 3.27 2.28 -12.46
CA ARG A 172 4.44 1.72 -11.76
C ARG A 172 4.09 1.06 -10.43
N THR A 173 3.10 1.61 -9.71
CA THR A 173 2.62 0.98 -8.46
C THR A 173 1.97 -0.37 -8.74
N VAL A 174 1.16 -0.50 -9.79
CA VAL A 174 0.54 -1.78 -10.17
C VAL A 174 1.62 -2.81 -10.54
N GLU A 175 2.58 -2.41 -11.35
CA GLU A 175 3.64 -3.27 -11.87
C GLU A 175 4.64 -3.69 -10.79
N ASP A 176 5.28 -2.73 -10.14
CA ASP A 176 6.38 -2.99 -9.20
C ASP A 176 5.95 -3.69 -7.91
N PHE A 177 4.71 -3.49 -7.46
CA PHE A 177 4.14 -4.19 -6.31
C PHE A 177 3.41 -5.48 -6.69
N ASP A 178 3.41 -5.84 -7.97
CA ASP A 178 2.74 -7.02 -8.53
C ASP A 178 1.28 -7.13 -8.05
N LEU A 179 0.53 -6.03 -8.25
CA LEU A 179 -0.84 -5.93 -7.75
C LEU A 179 -1.86 -6.77 -8.55
N ASN A 180 -1.45 -7.36 -9.66
CA ASN A 180 -2.25 -8.27 -10.48
C ASN A 180 -1.75 -9.72 -10.45
N ARG A 181 -0.88 -10.10 -9.48
CA ARG A 181 -0.49 -11.50 -9.31
C ARG A 181 -1.73 -12.40 -9.17
N THR A 182 -1.69 -13.56 -9.75
CA THR A 182 -2.85 -14.45 -9.98
C THR A 182 -3.73 -14.59 -8.75
N TRP A 183 -3.19 -15.09 -7.63
CA TRP A 183 -4.01 -15.33 -6.44
C TRP A 183 -4.68 -14.05 -5.88
N LEU A 184 -4.05 -12.88 -6.06
CA LEU A 184 -4.60 -11.60 -5.60
C LEU A 184 -5.72 -11.12 -6.52
N ALA A 185 -5.57 -11.27 -7.82
CA ALA A 185 -6.60 -10.97 -8.79
C ALA A 185 -7.81 -11.91 -8.60
N ASP A 186 -7.58 -13.22 -8.47
CA ASP A 186 -8.64 -14.22 -8.24
C ASP A 186 -9.41 -13.95 -6.94
N ARG A 187 -8.70 -13.65 -5.85
CA ARG A 187 -9.34 -13.33 -4.58
C ARG A 187 -10.16 -12.03 -4.67
N ARG A 188 -9.67 -11.04 -5.39
CA ARG A 188 -10.38 -9.79 -5.65
C ARG A 188 -11.63 -10.01 -6.49
N LYS A 189 -11.51 -10.79 -7.58
CA LYS A 189 -12.61 -11.25 -8.43
C LYS A 189 -13.70 -11.93 -7.61
N HIS A 190 -13.35 -12.92 -6.79
CA HIS A 190 -14.29 -13.63 -5.92
C HIS A 190 -15.09 -12.70 -4.99
N ASN A 191 -14.43 -11.67 -4.40
CA ASN A 191 -15.13 -10.70 -3.57
C ASN A 191 -16.04 -9.78 -4.41
N VAL A 192 -15.65 -9.43 -5.64
CA VAL A 192 -16.49 -8.67 -6.58
C VAL A 192 -17.71 -9.49 -6.97
N GLU A 193 -17.55 -10.76 -7.30
CA GLU A 193 -18.66 -11.67 -7.64
C GLU A 193 -19.68 -11.80 -6.49
N LYS A 194 -19.21 -11.97 -5.26
CA LYS A 194 -20.09 -12.00 -4.07
C LYS A 194 -20.89 -10.70 -3.93
N MET A 195 -20.23 -9.57 -4.09
CA MET A 195 -20.86 -8.26 -4.03
C MET A 195 -21.88 -8.08 -5.15
N LEU A 196 -21.53 -8.46 -6.38
CA LEU A 196 -22.41 -8.36 -7.55
C LEU A 196 -23.66 -9.24 -7.42
N ASN A 197 -23.57 -10.42 -6.81
CA ASN A 197 -24.73 -11.28 -6.58
C ASN A 197 -25.78 -10.57 -5.70
N ILE A 198 -25.37 -9.89 -4.64
CA ILE A 198 -26.28 -9.11 -3.79
C ILE A 198 -26.77 -7.86 -4.53
N LEU A 199 -25.90 -7.15 -5.22
CA LEU A 199 -26.24 -5.94 -5.95
C LEU A 199 -27.25 -6.22 -7.07
N ASN A 200 -27.10 -7.34 -7.78
CA ASN A 200 -28.04 -7.76 -8.84
C ASN A 200 -29.45 -8.04 -8.29
N ALA A 201 -29.58 -8.54 -7.06
CA ALA A 201 -30.87 -8.66 -6.40
C ALA A 201 -31.53 -7.28 -6.18
N ALA A 202 -30.75 -6.30 -5.71
CA ALA A 202 -31.23 -4.91 -5.56
C ALA A 202 -31.62 -4.29 -6.92
N VAL A 203 -30.82 -4.51 -7.98
CA VAL A 203 -31.14 -4.07 -9.34
C VAL A 203 -32.43 -4.74 -9.85
N GLY A 204 -32.62 -6.02 -9.57
CA GLY A 204 -33.85 -6.75 -9.91
C GLY A 204 -35.11 -6.15 -9.27
N LEU A 205 -35.00 -5.73 -8.00
CA LEU A 205 -36.08 -5.01 -7.29
C LEU A 205 -36.37 -3.65 -7.93
N CYS A 206 -35.32 -2.91 -8.25
CA CYS A 206 -35.43 -1.60 -8.93
C CYS A 206 -36.19 -1.75 -10.26
N ARG A 207 -35.83 -2.71 -11.09
CA ARG A 207 -36.50 -2.97 -12.39
C ARG A 207 -37.96 -3.41 -12.27
N LYS A 208 -38.36 -3.95 -11.12
CA LYS A 208 -39.76 -4.32 -10.84
C LYS A 208 -40.57 -3.18 -10.16
N GLY A 209 -39.98 -2.00 -10.03
CA GLY A 209 -40.64 -0.85 -9.42
C GLY A 209 -40.58 -0.82 -7.87
N HIS A 210 -39.88 -1.75 -7.24
CA HIS A 210 -39.71 -1.79 -5.77
C HIS A 210 -38.51 -0.93 -5.34
N GLU A 211 -38.55 0.38 -5.67
CA GLU A 211 -37.40 1.27 -5.51
C GLU A 211 -36.89 1.39 -4.07
N ASP A 212 -37.79 1.50 -3.08
CA ASP A 212 -37.40 1.69 -1.67
C ASP A 212 -36.68 0.45 -1.13
N LEU A 213 -37.16 -0.74 -1.50
CA LEU A 213 -36.51 -1.98 -1.11
C LEU A 213 -35.16 -2.15 -1.82
N ALA A 214 -35.10 -1.76 -3.10
CA ALA A 214 -33.85 -1.74 -3.86
C ALA A 214 -32.81 -0.81 -3.25
N LYS A 215 -33.22 0.41 -2.85
CA LYS A 215 -32.36 1.38 -2.14
C LYS A 215 -31.88 0.83 -0.82
N HIS A 216 -32.78 0.26 -0.02
CA HIS A 216 -32.42 -0.29 1.28
C HIS A 216 -31.38 -1.39 1.16
N LEU A 217 -31.58 -2.34 0.26
CA LEU A 217 -30.62 -3.43 0.03
C LEU A 217 -29.28 -2.92 -0.50
N ALA A 218 -29.30 -1.99 -1.44
CA ALA A 218 -28.08 -1.38 -2.00
C ALA A 218 -27.33 -0.56 -0.93
N ARG A 219 -28.04 0.20 -0.09
CA ARG A 219 -27.45 0.95 1.02
C ARG A 219 -26.78 0.01 2.02
N THR A 220 -27.48 -1.03 2.47
CA THR A 220 -26.93 -2.03 3.38
C THR A 220 -25.66 -2.68 2.82
N LEU A 221 -25.66 -3.01 1.52
CA LEU A 221 -24.47 -3.55 0.87
C LEU A 221 -23.33 -2.53 0.86
N LEU A 222 -23.61 -1.28 0.47
CA LEU A 222 -22.62 -0.20 0.40
C LEU A 222 -21.99 0.06 1.76
N ASP A 223 -22.81 0.13 2.82
CA ASP A 223 -22.35 0.36 4.20
C ASP A 223 -21.41 -0.75 4.69
N ASN A 224 -21.56 -1.97 4.18
CA ASN A 224 -20.65 -3.09 4.49
C ASN A 224 -19.34 -3.06 3.70
N ILE A 225 -19.35 -2.62 2.44
CA ILE A 225 -18.15 -2.63 1.57
C ILE A 225 -17.37 -1.32 1.60
N ASP A 226 -18.02 -0.18 1.92
CA ASP A 226 -17.39 1.14 1.95
C ASP A 226 -16.87 1.51 3.34
N THR A 227 -16.24 0.56 4.02
CA THR A 227 -15.60 0.78 5.31
C THR A 227 -14.08 0.68 5.22
N PRO A 228 -13.36 1.33 6.12
CA PRO A 228 -11.90 1.22 6.16
C PRO A 228 -11.42 -0.22 6.44
N GLU A 229 -12.21 -1.01 7.16
CA GLU A 229 -11.94 -2.40 7.55
C GLU A 229 -12.19 -3.39 6.43
N ALA A 230 -13.16 -3.11 5.54
CA ALA A 230 -13.57 -4.04 4.49
C ALA A 230 -12.41 -4.40 3.55
N GLU A 231 -12.25 -5.70 3.30
CA GLU A 231 -11.26 -6.20 2.33
C GLU A 231 -11.63 -5.71 0.94
N TYR A 232 -10.65 -5.22 0.19
CA TYR A 232 -10.83 -4.64 -1.17
C TYR A 232 -11.87 -3.53 -1.27
N SER A 233 -12.09 -2.76 -0.23
CA SER A 233 -13.10 -1.71 -0.17
C SER A 233 -13.05 -0.77 -1.39
N ALA A 234 -11.87 -0.34 -1.84
CA ALA A 234 -11.75 0.52 -3.02
C ALA A 234 -12.24 -0.16 -4.30
N THR A 235 -11.94 -1.46 -4.48
CA THR A 235 -12.40 -2.25 -5.63
C THR A 235 -13.92 -2.41 -5.61
N LEU A 236 -14.45 -2.89 -4.47
CA LEU A 236 -15.87 -3.19 -4.32
C LEU A 236 -16.72 -1.92 -4.49
N THR A 237 -16.35 -0.83 -3.86
CA THR A 237 -17.07 0.45 -3.98
C THR A 237 -17.07 0.98 -5.41
N GLN A 238 -15.94 0.90 -6.11
CA GLN A 238 -15.86 1.35 -7.50
C GLN A 238 -16.72 0.47 -8.43
N CYS A 239 -16.68 -0.86 -8.27
CA CYS A 239 -17.52 -1.78 -9.05
C CYS A 239 -19.00 -1.59 -8.72
N PHE A 240 -19.36 -1.44 -7.43
CA PHE A 240 -20.72 -1.14 -6.99
C PHE A 240 -21.30 0.08 -7.72
N TRP A 241 -20.62 1.22 -7.66
CA TRP A 241 -21.11 2.47 -8.26
C TRP A 241 -21.20 2.40 -9.78
N ARG A 242 -20.30 1.66 -10.43
CA ARG A 242 -20.37 1.45 -11.89
C ARG A 242 -21.65 0.72 -12.29
N VAL A 243 -21.98 -0.38 -11.60
CA VAL A 243 -23.17 -1.17 -11.88
C VAL A 243 -24.43 -0.42 -11.48
N TRP A 244 -24.48 0.14 -10.27
CA TRP A 244 -25.65 0.82 -9.74
C TRP A 244 -26.08 2.00 -10.60
N LYS A 245 -25.16 2.88 -10.96
CA LYS A 245 -25.45 4.06 -11.80
C LYS A 245 -25.96 3.70 -13.19
N CYS A 246 -25.47 2.60 -13.76
CA CYS A 246 -25.96 2.12 -15.07
C CYS A 246 -27.33 1.44 -14.99
N ALA A 247 -27.58 0.67 -13.93
CA ALA A 247 -28.78 -0.16 -13.82
C ALA A 247 -29.97 0.59 -13.21
N CYS A 248 -29.73 1.55 -12.30
CA CYS A 248 -30.75 2.32 -11.60
C CYS A 248 -30.42 3.83 -11.69
N PRO A 249 -30.44 4.42 -12.90
CA PRO A 249 -30.10 5.82 -13.12
C PRO A 249 -31.07 6.73 -12.33
N GLY A 250 -30.51 7.70 -11.60
CA GLY A 250 -31.30 8.63 -10.78
C GLY A 250 -31.68 8.14 -9.39
N LEU A 251 -31.58 6.83 -9.11
CA LEU A 251 -31.87 6.28 -7.79
C LEU A 251 -30.66 6.50 -6.85
N ARG A 252 -30.80 7.41 -5.87
CA ARG A 252 -29.75 7.71 -4.88
C ARG A 252 -29.75 6.66 -3.77
N VAL A 253 -28.57 6.19 -3.42
CA VAL A 253 -28.31 5.27 -2.31
C VAL A 253 -27.51 5.96 -1.21
#